data_89aa03492fed7ed9070da0588518c2ce
#
_entry.id   89aa03492fed7ed9070da0588518c2ce
#
_cell.length_a   1.000
_cell.length_b   1.000
_cell.length_c   1.000
_cell.angle_alpha   90.00
_cell.angle_beta   90.00
_cell.angle_gamma   90.00
#
_symmetry.space_group_name_H-M   'P 1'
#
loop_
_entity.id
_entity.type
_entity.pdbx_description
1 polymer ?
#
loop_
_entity_poly.entity_id
_entity_poly.type
_entity_poly.pdbx_seq_one_letter_code
_entity_poly.pdbx_strand_id
1 'polypeptide(L)'
;LAGQAVELPAKTSAFRDWAERLRAFAGDGGLDGELAYWQGQLQGASSDLPCLDPLGDQSNRHARSVSCGLDAEATRQLLQEAPAAYRTQVNDLLLTALARVICRWTGQVDALIQLEGHGREELFAEIDLTRTVGWFTSLFPLRLTPAEGIAASIKGIKEQLRAVPNKGIGFGALRYLGSAASQAALAGLPVPRITFNYLGQFDGSFAMEEGALFVPAGERAGDDQSPDAPLANWLALNGRIYGGELRIDWSFSGERFEIASIQRLADAYRDELLALIAHCRVAEGQGLTPSDFPLARLDQARLDQLPLAPCEVEDLYPLSPMQQGMLFHSLYQQEAGDYINQLRVDVDGLHPESFRAAWQAALDEHDVLRSGFLWQGAFETPLQVVRKRVEVPFSVLDWRGREDLAAALDELAAGEGRLGFDLSEAPLLRLVLVRTDEERYHLIYTN
;
A
#
# COMPACT_ATOMS: atom_id res chain seq x y z
N LEU A 1 -28.22 -10.38 26.52
CA LEU A 1 -28.09 -9.86 27.87
C LEU A 1 -28.31 -10.98 28.86
N ALA A 2 -27.35 -11.89 28.97
CA ALA A 2 -27.43 -13.16 29.70
C ALA A 2 -27.20 -12.99 31.23
N GLY A 3 -27.34 -11.79 31.80
CA GLY A 3 -27.15 -11.54 33.23
C GLY A 3 -25.70 -11.70 33.73
N GLN A 4 -24.74 -11.84 32.85
CA GLN A 4 -23.31 -11.86 33.21
C GLN A 4 -22.81 -10.45 33.47
N ALA A 5 -21.91 -10.28 34.43
CA ALA A 5 -21.23 -9.02 34.68
C ALA A 5 -20.41 -8.62 33.43
N VAL A 6 -20.50 -7.37 33.00
CA VAL A 6 -19.74 -6.86 31.90
C VAL A 6 -18.32 -6.53 32.38
N GLU A 7 -17.34 -7.30 31.95
CA GLU A 7 -15.93 -7.00 32.16
C GLU A 7 -15.40 -6.22 30.96
N LEU A 8 -15.05 -4.97 31.19
CA LEU A 8 -14.42 -4.13 30.18
C LEU A 8 -12.88 -4.23 30.30
N PRO A 9 -12.16 -4.31 29.18
CA PRO A 9 -10.68 -4.21 29.20
C PRO A 9 -10.23 -2.88 29.82
N ALA A 10 -8.97 -2.82 30.25
CA ALA A 10 -8.39 -1.61 30.83
C ALA A 10 -8.56 -0.38 29.92
N LYS A 11 -8.77 0.79 30.55
CA LYS A 11 -8.90 2.06 29.85
C LYS A 11 -7.57 2.44 29.20
N THR A 12 -7.61 2.92 27.96
CA THR A 12 -6.47 3.51 27.25
C THR A 12 -6.37 5.02 27.54
N SER A 13 -5.52 5.76 26.82
CA SER A 13 -5.30 7.19 27.02
C SER A 13 -6.58 8.02 26.87
N ALA A 14 -6.71 9.10 27.61
CA ALA A 14 -7.85 9.98 27.48
C ALA A 14 -7.70 10.92 26.27
N PHE A 15 -8.81 11.38 25.68
CA PHE A 15 -8.81 12.38 24.61
C PHE A 15 -8.06 13.66 25.04
N ARG A 16 -8.20 14.06 26.32
CA ARG A 16 -7.51 15.22 26.88
C ARG A 16 -6.00 15.07 26.79
N ASP A 17 -5.48 13.91 27.15
CA ASP A 17 -4.03 13.66 27.17
C ASP A 17 -3.45 13.77 25.76
N TRP A 18 -4.16 13.25 24.76
CA TRP A 18 -3.84 13.44 23.35
C TRP A 18 -3.84 14.91 22.93
N ALA A 19 -4.92 15.63 23.24
CA ALA A 19 -5.07 17.04 22.84
C ALA A 19 -3.98 17.94 23.47
N GLU A 20 -3.69 17.75 24.75
CA GLU A 20 -2.62 18.47 25.48
C GLU A 20 -1.24 18.12 24.91
N ARG A 21 -0.98 16.84 24.61
CA ARG A 21 0.29 16.38 24.05
C ARG A 21 0.52 16.91 22.63
N LEU A 22 -0.51 16.84 21.78
CA LEU A 22 -0.44 17.37 20.40
C LEU A 22 -0.22 18.89 20.39
N ARG A 23 -0.91 19.61 21.28
CA ARG A 23 -0.73 21.06 21.44
C ARG A 23 0.68 21.42 21.88
N ALA A 24 1.23 20.74 22.88
CA ALA A 24 2.59 20.95 23.33
C ALA A 24 3.60 20.65 22.20
N PHE A 25 3.45 19.51 21.52
CA PHE A 25 4.32 19.10 20.42
C PHE A 25 4.35 20.10 19.27
N ALA A 26 3.20 20.63 18.89
CA ALA A 26 3.11 21.66 17.84
C ALA A 26 3.69 23.00 18.31
N GLY A 27 3.44 23.41 19.59
CA GLY A 27 3.92 24.66 20.15
C GLY A 27 5.43 24.68 20.37
N ASP A 28 6.01 23.54 20.69
CA ASP A 28 7.46 23.36 20.94
C ASP A 28 8.28 23.14 19.65
N GLY A 29 7.64 23.24 18.47
CA GLY A 29 8.30 23.12 17.17
C GLY A 29 8.51 21.68 16.68
N GLY A 30 7.89 20.68 17.34
CA GLY A 30 8.03 19.27 16.95
C GLY A 30 7.52 18.94 15.54
N LEU A 31 6.71 19.82 14.95
CA LEU A 31 6.17 19.71 13.59
C LEU A 31 6.81 20.70 12.59
N ASP A 32 7.75 21.54 13.00
CA ASP A 32 8.31 22.58 12.12
C ASP A 32 9.01 22.00 10.88
N GLY A 33 9.54 20.78 10.98
CA GLY A 33 10.09 20.04 9.83
C GLY A 33 9.10 19.77 8.70
N GLU A 34 7.79 19.78 8.97
CA GLU A 34 6.75 19.58 7.96
C GLU A 34 6.37 20.86 7.21
N LEU A 35 6.70 22.04 7.75
CA LEU A 35 6.24 23.33 7.20
C LEU A 35 6.63 23.51 5.73
N ALA A 36 7.87 23.16 5.38
CA ALA A 36 8.35 23.26 4.00
C ALA A 36 7.59 22.33 3.04
N TYR A 37 7.22 21.14 3.50
CA TYR A 37 6.39 20.20 2.73
C TYR A 37 5.02 20.83 2.43
N TRP A 38 4.32 21.34 3.44
CA TRP A 38 3.00 21.92 3.28
C TRP A 38 3.01 23.17 2.41
N GLN A 39 4.03 24.02 2.55
CA GLN A 39 4.22 25.16 1.65
C GLN A 39 4.43 24.73 0.20
N GLY A 40 5.29 23.74 -0.03
CA GLY A 40 5.55 23.20 -1.36
C GLY A 40 4.32 22.56 -2.01
N GLN A 41 3.47 21.89 -1.24
CA GLN A 41 2.20 21.33 -1.73
C GLN A 41 1.21 22.41 -2.19
N LEU A 42 1.15 23.52 -1.51
CA LEU A 42 0.09 24.52 -1.71
C LEU A 42 0.53 25.73 -2.54
N GLN A 43 1.83 26.06 -2.55
CA GLN A 43 2.32 27.21 -3.29
C GLN A 43 2.13 27.03 -4.80
N GLY A 44 1.40 27.94 -5.42
CA GLY A 44 1.09 27.89 -6.85
C GLY A 44 0.02 26.88 -7.23
N ALA A 45 -0.58 26.16 -6.27
CA ALA A 45 -1.74 25.33 -6.56
C ALA A 45 -2.97 26.19 -6.84
N SER A 46 -3.81 25.78 -7.80
CA SER A 46 -5.10 26.42 -8.07
C SER A 46 -6.23 25.68 -7.36
N SER A 47 -7.12 26.43 -6.74
CA SER A 47 -8.39 25.92 -6.22
C SER A 47 -9.59 26.27 -7.11
N ASP A 48 -9.36 26.83 -8.31
CA ASP A 48 -10.45 27.28 -9.17
C ASP A 48 -11.18 26.09 -9.81
N LEU A 49 -12.51 26.17 -9.72
CA LEU A 49 -13.42 25.19 -10.29
C LEU A 49 -14.35 25.86 -11.29
N PRO A 50 -14.67 25.24 -12.44
CA PRO A 50 -15.70 25.72 -13.35
C PRO A 50 -17.06 25.74 -12.62
N CYS A 51 -17.63 26.91 -12.39
CA CYS A 51 -18.89 27.08 -11.68
C CYS A 51 -19.76 28.17 -12.35
N LEU A 52 -21.06 28.16 -12.05
CA LEU A 52 -22.02 29.17 -12.53
C LEU A 52 -21.74 30.53 -11.91
N ASP A 53 -21.67 30.56 -10.59
CA ASP A 53 -21.41 31.76 -9.80
C ASP A 53 -20.44 31.45 -8.63
N PRO A 54 -19.21 31.96 -8.66
CA PRO A 54 -18.26 31.78 -7.57
C PRO A 54 -18.69 32.49 -6.26
N LEU A 55 -19.63 33.39 -6.31
CA LEU A 55 -20.21 34.13 -5.16
C LEU A 55 -21.56 33.57 -4.73
N GLY A 56 -22.10 32.56 -5.43
CA GLY A 56 -23.38 31.93 -5.11
C GLY A 56 -23.48 31.47 -3.65
N ASP A 57 -24.66 31.45 -3.10
CA ASP A 57 -24.92 31.10 -1.69
C ASP A 57 -24.45 29.65 -1.39
N GLN A 58 -23.69 29.49 -0.31
CA GLN A 58 -23.10 28.24 0.13
C GLN A 58 -23.85 27.65 1.35
N SER A 59 -25.06 28.14 1.66
CA SER A 59 -25.85 27.59 2.77
C SER A 59 -26.51 26.26 2.43
N ASN A 60 -26.79 25.46 3.45
CA ASN A 60 -27.43 24.12 3.32
C ASN A 60 -28.81 24.18 2.66
N ARG A 61 -29.51 25.32 2.68
CA ARG A 61 -30.81 25.51 1.97
C ARG A 61 -30.67 25.30 0.44
N HIS A 62 -29.49 25.55 -0.11
CA HIS A 62 -29.18 25.36 -1.52
C HIS A 62 -28.47 24.07 -1.81
N ALA A 63 -28.33 23.19 -0.80
CA ALA A 63 -27.67 21.89 -0.96
C ALA A 63 -28.37 21.05 -2.04
N ARG A 64 -27.55 20.48 -2.92
CA ARG A 64 -27.93 19.48 -3.92
C ARG A 64 -26.97 18.33 -3.81
N SER A 65 -27.43 17.15 -4.20
CA SER A 65 -26.58 15.96 -4.23
C SER A 65 -26.85 15.15 -5.47
N VAL A 66 -25.79 14.60 -6.04
CA VAL A 66 -25.83 13.55 -7.04
C VAL A 66 -24.99 12.38 -6.56
N SER A 67 -25.16 11.20 -7.12
CA SER A 67 -24.39 10.04 -6.73
C SER A 67 -23.96 9.21 -7.93
N CYS A 68 -22.82 8.56 -7.79
CA CYS A 68 -22.36 7.49 -8.66
C CYS A 68 -21.92 6.30 -7.81
N GLY A 69 -21.68 5.16 -8.42
CA GLY A 69 -21.23 3.98 -7.70
C GLY A 69 -20.79 2.84 -8.60
N LEU A 70 -20.30 1.80 -7.99
CA LEU A 70 -19.92 0.53 -8.62
C LEU A 70 -20.87 -0.55 -8.11
N ASP A 71 -21.26 -1.46 -8.99
CA ASP A 71 -21.97 -2.67 -8.59
C ASP A 71 -21.11 -3.59 -7.70
N ALA A 72 -21.72 -4.64 -7.19
CA ALA A 72 -21.06 -5.56 -6.27
C ALA A 72 -19.80 -6.22 -6.87
N GLU A 73 -19.81 -6.56 -8.16
CA GLU A 73 -18.66 -7.22 -8.79
C GLU A 73 -17.50 -6.23 -9.01
N ALA A 74 -17.76 -5.04 -9.54
CA ALA A 74 -16.73 -4.01 -9.69
C ALA A 74 -16.19 -3.54 -8.34
N THR A 75 -17.05 -3.45 -7.32
CA THR A 75 -16.63 -3.14 -5.94
C THR A 75 -15.72 -4.21 -5.38
N ARG A 76 -16.05 -5.49 -5.54
CA ARG A 76 -15.20 -6.61 -5.12
C ARG A 76 -13.84 -6.55 -5.81
N GLN A 77 -13.81 -6.30 -7.11
CA GLN A 77 -12.57 -6.16 -7.88
C GLN A 77 -11.73 -4.97 -7.38
N LEU A 78 -12.35 -3.84 -7.08
CA LEU A 78 -11.67 -2.67 -6.50
C LEU A 78 -11.05 -2.98 -5.12
N LEU A 79 -11.73 -3.77 -4.29
CA LEU A 79 -11.28 -4.06 -2.93
C LEU A 79 -10.22 -5.16 -2.85
N GLN A 80 -10.36 -6.20 -3.67
CA GLN A 80 -9.63 -7.45 -3.51
C GLN A 80 -8.58 -7.72 -4.59
N GLU A 81 -8.80 -7.21 -5.82
CA GLU A 81 -7.94 -7.53 -6.95
C GLU A 81 -7.06 -6.34 -7.37
N ALA A 82 -7.65 -5.17 -7.61
CA ALA A 82 -6.94 -4.02 -8.14
C ALA A 82 -5.77 -3.53 -7.26
N PRO A 83 -5.86 -3.52 -5.92
CA PRO A 83 -4.75 -3.05 -5.08
C PRO A 83 -3.47 -3.87 -5.23
N ALA A 84 -3.56 -5.16 -5.51
CA ALA A 84 -2.40 -6.04 -5.65
C ALA A 84 -1.49 -5.67 -6.84
N ALA A 85 -2.05 -5.05 -7.88
CA ALA A 85 -1.34 -4.70 -9.11
C ALA A 85 -0.20 -3.69 -8.87
N TYR A 86 -0.40 -2.72 -7.99
CA TYR A 86 0.56 -1.66 -7.67
C TYR A 86 0.85 -1.56 -6.16
N ARG A 87 0.49 -2.56 -5.37
CA ARG A 87 0.60 -2.53 -3.90
C ARG A 87 -0.05 -1.27 -3.31
N THR A 88 -1.21 -0.89 -3.87
CA THR A 88 -1.98 0.28 -3.45
C THR A 88 -2.97 -0.07 -2.34
N GLN A 89 -3.43 0.97 -1.66
CA GLN A 89 -4.67 0.92 -0.90
C GLN A 89 -5.85 1.35 -1.80
N VAL A 90 -7.06 0.98 -1.43
CA VAL A 90 -8.28 1.38 -2.17
C VAL A 90 -8.35 2.89 -2.34
N ASN A 91 -7.98 3.65 -1.29
CA ASN A 91 -7.98 5.11 -1.31
C ASN A 91 -7.03 5.69 -2.38
N ASP A 92 -5.90 5.03 -2.65
CA ASP A 92 -4.97 5.46 -3.70
C ASP A 92 -5.64 5.43 -5.09
N LEU A 93 -6.43 4.38 -5.36
CA LEU A 93 -7.16 4.21 -6.62
C LEU A 93 -8.32 5.20 -6.73
N LEU A 94 -9.09 5.39 -5.66
CA LEU A 94 -10.17 6.37 -5.61
C LEU A 94 -9.66 7.78 -5.88
N LEU A 95 -8.57 8.18 -5.25
CA LEU A 95 -7.94 9.49 -5.44
C LEU A 95 -7.27 9.63 -6.80
N THR A 96 -6.71 8.56 -7.36
CA THR A 96 -6.18 8.57 -8.73
C THR A 96 -7.29 8.88 -9.74
N ALA A 97 -8.44 8.20 -9.65
CA ALA A 97 -9.58 8.46 -10.51
C ALA A 97 -10.07 9.91 -10.34
N LEU A 98 -10.20 10.37 -9.10
CA LEU A 98 -10.67 11.72 -8.80
C LEU A 98 -9.73 12.78 -9.38
N ALA A 99 -8.43 12.67 -9.15
CA ALA A 99 -7.45 13.62 -9.66
C ALA A 99 -7.48 13.71 -11.19
N ARG A 100 -7.53 12.56 -11.88
CA ARG A 100 -7.59 12.51 -13.35
C ARG A 100 -8.86 13.17 -13.89
N VAL A 101 -10.00 12.95 -13.26
CA VAL A 101 -11.28 13.50 -13.68
C VAL A 101 -11.34 15.02 -13.41
N ILE A 102 -10.90 15.47 -12.23
CA ILE A 102 -10.86 16.88 -11.88
C ILE A 102 -9.90 17.66 -12.78
N CYS A 103 -8.71 17.14 -13.05
CA CYS A 103 -7.77 17.79 -13.98
C CYS A 103 -8.35 17.93 -15.40
N ARG A 104 -9.02 16.88 -15.91
CA ARG A 104 -9.70 16.97 -17.22
C ARG A 104 -10.85 17.99 -17.21
N TRP A 105 -11.63 18.05 -16.15
CA TRP A 105 -12.76 18.98 -16.02
C TRP A 105 -12.31 20.43 -15.90
N THR A 106 -11.24 20.69 -15.13
CA THR A 106 -10.71 22.04 -14.91
C THR A 106 -9.73 22.52 -15.97
N GLY A 107 -9.14 21.59 -16.74
CA GLY A 107 -8.03 21.87 -17.64
C GLY A 107 -6.70 22.15 -16.93
N GLN A 108 -6.62 21.88 -15.62
CA GLN A 108 -5.43 22.06 -14.80
C GLN A 108 -4.57 20.79 -14.77
N VAL A 109 -3.27 20.95 -14.51
CA VAL A 109 -2.32 19.84 -14.41
C VAL A 109 -2.39 19.10 -13.08
N ASP A 110 -2.97 19.73 -12.07
CA ASP A 110 -3.12 19.18 -10.72
C ASP A 110 -4.51 19.47 -10.13
N ALA A 111 -4.88 18.69 -9.14
CA ALA A 111 -6.12 18.84 -8.39
C ALA A 111 -5.78 19.08 -6.92
N LEU A 112 -6.24 20.21 -6.36
CA LEU A 112 -6.11 20.53 -4.95
C LEU A 112 -7.34 20.02 -4.19
N ILE A 113 -7.13 19.01 -3.34
CA ILE A 113 -8.18 18.28 -2.63
C ILE A 113 -7.93 18.34 -1.13
N GLN A 114 -8.96 18.54 -0.33
CA GLN A 114 -8.93 18.36 1.11
C GLN A 114 -9.26 16.92 1.44
N LEU A 115 -8.38 16.24 2.15
CA LEU A 115 -8.62 14.89 2.66
C LEU A 115 -9.00 14.91 4.12
N GLU A 116 -9.80 13.90 4.50
CA GLU A 116 -10.07 13.57 5.89
C GLU A 116 -9.23 12.35 6.29
N GLY A 117 -8.51 12.47 7.39
CA GLY A 117 -7.81 11.38 8.05
C GLY A 117 -8.51 11.01 9.35
N HIS A 118 -8.37 9.78 9.81
CA HIS A 118 -8.97 9.33 11.07
C HIS A 118 -8.33 10.01 12.31
N GLY A 119 -7.14 10.59 12.18
CA GLY A 119 -6.45 11.38 13.21
C GLY A 119 -5.98 10.59 14.44
N ARG A 120 -6.05 9.25 14.40
CA ARG A 120 -5.56 8.36 15.47
C ARG A 120 -4.18 7.83 15.11
N GLU A 121 -3.25 8.75 14.81
CA GLU A 121 -1.90 8.41 14.40
C GLU A 121 -1.02 8.12 15.61
N GLU A 122 -0.09 7.18 15.46
CA GLU A 122 0.85 6.78 16.52
C GLU A 122 2.04 7.76 16.59
N LEU A 123 1.74 9.05 16.89
CA LEU A 123 2.77 10.09 17.02
C LEU A 123 3.58 9.99 18.32
N PHE A 124 3.02 9.41 19.36
CA PHE A 124 3.59 9.39 20.70
C PHE A 124 3.51 7.97 21.27
N ALA A 125 4.66 7.39 21.55
CA ALA A 125 4.75 6.02 22.08
C ALA A 125 4.02 5.81 23.41
N GLU A 126 3.86 6.89 24.21
CA GLU A 126 3.17 6.87 25.50
C GLU A 126 1.64 7.00 25.42
N ILE A 127 1.09 7.26 24.20
CA ILE A 127 -0.35 7.49 24.02
C ILE A 127 -0.99 6.36 23.20
N ASP A 128 -1.90 5.65 23.80
CA ASP A 128 -2.73 4.63 23.13
C ASP A 128 -4.16 5.13 22.94
N LEU A 129 -4.55 5.33 21.67
CA LEU A 129 -5.88 5.80 21.28
C LEU A 129 -6.82 4.69 20.79
N THR A 130 -6.41 3.44 20.81
CA THR A 130 -7.13 2.32 20.19
C THR A 130 -8.55 2.16 20.72
N ARG A 131 -8.80 2.51 21.99
CA ARG A 131 -10.11 2.40 22.65
C ARG A 131 -10.64 3.72 23.21
N THR A 132 -10.06 4.85 22.80
CA THR A 132 -10.47 6.18 23.25
C THR A 132 -11.68 6.66 22.45
N VAL A 133 -12.78 6.95 23.12
CA VAL A 133 -13.94 7.57 22.49
C VAL A 133 -13.67 9.05 22.28
N GLY A 134 -13.88 9.54 21.05
CA GLY A 134 -13.67 10.93 20.70
C GLY A 134 -13.62 11.15 19.19
N TRP A 135 -13.74 12.40 18.77
CA TRP A 135 -13.59 12.81 17.38
C TRP A 135 -12.13 13.22 17.13
N PHE A 136 -11.41 12.43 16.35
CA PHE A 136 -9.97 12.65 16.07
C PHE A 136 -9.73 13.09 14.62
N THR A 137 -10.75 13.17 13.79
CA THR A 137 -10.64 13.51 12.36
C THR A 137 -9.72 14.71 12.14
N SER A 138 -8.74 14.53 11.29
CA SER A 138 -7.85 15.58 10.80
C SER A 138 -8.20 15.94 9.36
N LEU A 139 -8.06 17.23 9.01
CA LEU A 139 -8.26 17.74 7.66
C LEU A 139 -6.93 18.29 7.15
N PHE A 140 -6.53 17.90 5.95
CA PHE A 140 -5.32 18.41 5.33
C PHE A 140 -5.45 18.54 3.82
N PRO A 141 -4.80 19.54 3.21
CA PRO A 141 -4.79 19.72 1.76
C PRO A 141 -3.81 18.79 1.10
N LEU A 142 -4.13 18.33 -0.10
CA LEU A 142 -3.25 17.53 -0.93
C LEU A 142 -3.35 17.99 -2.37
N ARG A 143 -2.21 18.25 -2.99
CA ARG A 143 -2.08 18.55 -4.42
C ARG A 143 -1.75 17.25 -5.15
N LEU A 144 -2.69 16.74 -5.93
CA LEU A 144 -2.55 15.51 -6.70
C LEU A 144 -2.27 15.84 -8.16
N THR A 145 -1.16 15.33 -8.67
CA THR A 145 -0.72 15.54 -10.06
C THR A 145 -0.74 14.21 -10.81
N PRO A 146 -1.84 13.87 -11.48
CA PRO A 146 -1.92 12.65 -12.26
C PRO A 146 -1.06 12.79 -13.52
N ALA A 147 -0.48 11.68 -13.97
CA ALA A 147 0.19 11.59 -15.26
C ALA A 147 -0.83 11.35 -16.40
N GLU A 148 -0.38 11.38 -17.65
CA GLU A 148 -1.24 11.12 -18.81
C GLU A 148 -1.78 9.68 -18.83
N GLY A 149 -0.90 8.67 -18.62
CA GLY A 149 -1.27 7.25 -18.59
C GLY A 149 -1.81 6.78 -17.23
N ILE A 150 -2.63 5.73 -17.23
CA ILE A 150 -3.22 5.15 -16.01
C ILE A 150 -2.12 4.62 -15.09
N ALA A 151 -1.21 3.78 -15.58
CA ALA A 151 -0.13 3.20 -14.80
C ALA A 151 0.73 4.27 -14.10
N ALA A 152 1.16 5.28 -14.85
CA ALA A 152 1.97 6.37 -14.31
C ALA A 152 1.18 7.22 -13.31
N SER A 153 -0.14 7.43 -13.52
CA SER A 153 -1.00 8.12 -12.57
C SER A 153 -1.11 7.34 -11.25
N ILE A 154 -1.35 6.03 -11.29
CA ILE A 154 -1.45 5.19 -10.08
C ILE A 154 -0.14 5.27 -9.30
N LYS A 155 1.01 5.05 -9.96
CA LYS A 155 2.33 5.12 -9.33
C LYS A 155 2.58 6.51 -8.71
N GLY A 156 2.36 7.58 -9.47
CA GLY A 156 2.62 8.95 -9.02
C GLY A 156 1.71 9.37 -7.87
N ILE A 157 0.41 9.09 -7.93
CA ILE A 157 -0.54 9.43 -6.87
C ILE A 157 -0.25 8.62 -5.60
N LYS A 158 0.08 7.32 -5.73
CA LYS A 158 0.51 6.50 -4.58
C LYS A 158 1.71 7.14 -3.87
N GLU A 159 2.76 7.52 -4.61
CA GLU A 159 3.94 8.15 -4.02
C GLU A 159 3.63 9.52 -3.37
N GLN A 160 2.77 10.33 -4.00
CA GLN A 160 2.32 11.59 -3.41
C GLN A 160 1.59 11.37 -2.08
N LEU A 161 0.76 10.33 -1.98
CA LEU A 161 0.06 9.97 -0.74
C LEU A 161 1.02 9.43 0.34
N ARG A 162 2.02 8.62 -0.04
CA ARG A 162 3.03 8.10 0.89
C ARG A 162 3.98 9.19 1.39
N ALA A 163 4.19 10.25 0.60
CA ALA A 163 5.02 11.39 0.98
C ALA A 163 4.37 12.32 2.03
N VAL A 164 3.06 12.17 2.30
CA VAL A 164 2.36 12.99 3.31
C VAL A 164 2.92 12.71 4.71
N PRO A 165 3.55 13.71 5.37
CA PRO A 165 4.14 13.50 6.68
C PRO A 165 3.04 13.23 7.72
N ASN A 166 3.31 12.28 8.62
CA ASN A 166 2.41 11.90 9.70
C ASN A 166 0.93 11.77 9.28
N LYS A 167 0.70 11.27 8.04
CA LYS A 167 -0.62 11.08 7.44
C LYS A 167 -1.53 12.31 7.52
N GLY A 168 -0.92 13.51 7.48
CA GLY A 168 -1.62 14.79 7.38
C GLY A 168 -2.01 15.46 8.69
N ILE A 169 -1.86 14.81 9.84
CA ILE A 169 -2.27 15.37 11.13
C ILE A 169 -1.50 16.66 11.47
N GLY A 170 -0.24 16.76 11.00
CA GLY A 170 0.64 17.91 11.25
C GLY A 170 0.13 19.22 10.61
N PHE A 171 -0.61 19.16 9.50
CA PHE A 171 -1.10 20.37 8.84
C PHE A 171 -2.00 21.21 9.74
N GLY A 172 -3.05 20.62 10.29
CA GLY A 172 -3.98 21.29 11.19
C GLY A 172 -3.29 21.77 12.47
N ALA A 173 -2.42 20.92 13.03
CA ALA A 173 -1.67 21.26 14.23
C ALA A 173 -0.72 22.47 14.00
N LEU A 174 0.04 22.51 12.90
CA LEU A 174 0.87 23.68 12.54
C LEU A 174 0.05 24.94 12.28
N ARG A 175 -1.07 24.80 11.55
CA ARG A 175 -1.91 25.94 11.16
C ARG A 175 -2.59 26.61 12.34
N TYR A 176 -2.97 25.85 13.38
CA TYR A 176 -3.80 26.36 14.47
C TYR A 176 -3.08 26.36 15.85
N LEU A 177 -2.08 25.51 16.04
CA LEU A 177 -1.39 25.33 17.32
C LEU A 177 0.12 25.60 17.24
N GLY A 178 0.69 25.71 16.03
CA GLY A 178 2.09 25.99 15.79
C GLY A 178 2.51 27.40 16.19
N SER A 179 3.75 27.76 15.91
CA SER A 179 4.27 29.13 16.13
C SER A 179 3.48 30.17 15.31
N ALA A 180 3.49 31.43 15.73
CA ALA A 180 2.87 32.50 14.97
C ALA A 180 3.41 32.60 13.53
N ALA A 181 4.68 32.27 13.32
CA ALA A 181 5.30 32.22 11.98
C ALA A 181 4.72 31.10 11.13
N SER A 182 4.61 29.88 11.69
CA SER A 182 4.03 28.71 10.99
C SER A 182 2.56 28.92 10.65
N GLN A 183 1.78 29.49 11.59
CA GLN A 183 0.38 29.85 11.36
C GLN A 183 0.24 30.87 10.22
N ALA A 184 1.02 31.96 10.25
CA ALA A 184 1.00 33.00 9.21
C ALA A 184 1.43 32.44 7.85
N ALA A 185 2.45 31.59 7.80
CA ALA A 185 2.95 30.97 6.60
C ALA A 185 1.91 30.07 5.90
N LEU A 186 1.07 29.37 6.66
CA LEU A 186 0.02 28.48 6.13
C LEU A 186 -1.31 29.21 5.88
N ALA A 187 -1.60 30.33 6.57
CA ALA A 187 -2.86 31.03 6.45
C ALA A 187 -3.07 31.68 5.06
N GLY A 188 -2.00 32.10 4.39
CA GLY A 188 -2.02 32.77 3.08
C GLY A 188 -2.03 31.80 1.89
N LEU A 189 -2.00 30.50 2.11
CA LEU A 189 -1.92 29.49 1.04
C LEU A 189 -3.32 29.14 0.50
N PRO A 190 -3.42 28.64 -0.76
CA PRO A 190 -4.68 28.22 -1.36
C PRO A 190 -5.44 27.22 -0.50
N VAL A 191 -6.75 27.38 -0.42
CA VAL A 191 -7.66 26.49 0.32
C VAL A 191 -8.36 25.57 -0.68
N PRO A 192 -8.33 24.23 -0.46
CA PRO A 192 -9.05 23.31 -1.33
C PRO A 192 -10.55 23.60 -1.36
N ARG A 193 -11.16 23.48 -2.54
CA ARG A 193 -12.60 23.62 -2.77
C ARG A 193 -13.31 22.29 -2.97
N ILE A 194 -12.55 21.19 -2.89
CA ILE A 194 -13.05 19.82 -2.98
C ILE A 194 -12.65 19.12 -1.69
N THR A 195 -13.60 18.50 -1.01
CA THR A 195 -13.32 17.56 0.10
C THR A 195 -13.63 16.15 -0.36
N PHE A 196 -12.73 15.22 -0.08
CA PHE A 196 -12.93 13.80 -0.33
C PHE A 196 -12.78 13.01 0.97
N ASN A 197 -13.78 12.19 1.25
CA ASN A 197 -13.81 11.29 2.39
C ASN A 197 -14.26 9.89 1.96
N TYR A 198 -13.51 8.87 2.33
CA TYR A 198 -13.87 7.48 2.14
C TYR A 198 -14.05 6.80 3.49
N LEU A 199 -15.29 6.48 3.81
CA LEU A 199 -15.73 5.98 5.11
C LEU A 199 -15.50 4.47 5.29
N GLY A 200 -15.05 3.76 4.22
CA GLY A 200 -14.79 2.33 4.27
C GLY A 200 -16.05 1.46 4.10
N GLN A 201 -15.98 0.25 4.66
CA GLN A 201 -17.05 -0.76 4.56
C GLN A 201 -17.93 -0.72 5.81
N PHE A 202 -19.24 -0.60 5.61
CA PHE A 202 -20.23 -0.58 6.69
C PHE A 202 -20.96 -1.92 6.88
N ASP A 203 -20.79 -2.89 5.98
CA ASP A 203 -21.48 -4.17 5.99
C ASP A 203 -21.30 -4.95 7.30
N GLY A 204 -20.08 -4.90 7.87
CA GLY A 204 -19.78 -5.55 9.15
C GLY A 204 -20.32 -4.82 10.39
N SER A 205 -20.71 -3.55 10.26
CA SER A 205 -21.19 -2.73 11.39
C SER A 205 -22.71 -2.82 11.56
N PHE A 206 -23.42 -3.21 10.51
CA PHE A 206 -24.89 -3.26 10.46
C PHE A 206 -25.37 -4.58 9.84
N ALA A 207 -24.72 -5.70 10.21
CA ALA A 207 -25.19 -7.01 9.78
C ALA A 207 -26.65 -7.19 10.18
N MET A 208 -27.52 -7.38 9.18
CA MET A 208 -28.95 -7.71 9.40
C MET A 208 -29.07 -9.19 9.77
N GLU A 209 -28.30 -9.64 10.76
CA GLU A 209 -28.45 -10.99 11.29
C GLU A 209 -29.69 -11.07 12.17
N GLU A 210 -30.41 -12.19 12.11
CA GLU A 210 -31.50 -12.47 13.05
C GLU A 210 -30.99 -12.36 14.51
N GLY A 211 -31.50 -11.38 15.25
CA GLY A 211 -31.07 -11.12 16.62
C GLY A 211 -30.15 -9.94 16.82
N ALA A 212 -29.82 -9.17 15.78
CA ALA A 212 -29.08 -7.91 15.92
C ALA A 212 -29.82 -6.96 16.88
N LEU A 213 -29.10 -6.41 17.86
CA LEU A 213 -29.68 -5.46 18.84
C LEU A 213 -29.98 -4.10 18.21
N PHE A 214 -29.27 -3.73 17.15
CA PHE A 214 -29.42 -2.47 16.43
C PHE A 214 -29.41 -2.74 14.92
N VAL A 215 -30.40 -2.19 14.24
CA VAL A 215 -30.50 -2.22 12.78
C VAL A 215 -30.74 -0.80 12.27
N PRO A 216 -30.29 -0.44 11.06
CA PRO A 216 -30.61 0.86 10.48
C PRO A 216 -32.13 1.07 10.40
N ALA A 217 -32.61 2.20 10.89
CA ALA A 217 -34.01 2.59 10.78
C ALA A 217 -34.29 3.19 9.40
N GLY A 218 -35.48 2.94 8.85
CA GLY A 218 -35.92 3.55 7.59
C GLY A 218 -36.44 4.99 7.76
N GLU A 219 -36.71 5.40 8.99
CA GLU A 219 -37.27 6.71 9.33
C GLU A 219 -36.17 7.79 9.25
N ARG A 220 -36.58 8.99 8.79
CA ARG A 220 -35.69 10.14 8.76
C ARG A 220 -35.58 10.74 10.18
N ALA A 221 -34.35 10.98 10.64
CA ALA A 221 -34.08 11.58 11.96
C ALA A 221 -34.33 13.11 12.02
N GLY A 222 -34.79 13.73 10.93
CA GLY A 222 -34.88 15.18 10.75
C GLY A 222 -33.67 15.74 10.01
N ASP A 223 -33.46 17.04 10.08
CA ASP A 223 -32.32 17.72 9.46
C ASP A 223 -31.15 17.76 10.45
N ASP A 224 -30.01 17.22 10.05
CA ASP A 224 -28.80 17.18 10.87
C ASP A 224 -28.11 18.54 11.00
N GLN A 225 -28.42 19.48 10.08
CA GLN A 225 -27.79 20.79 10.00
C GLN A 225 -28.83 21.88 9.75
N SER A 226 -28.57 23.08 10.29
CA SER A 226 -29.40 24.25 10.01
C SER A 226 -29.37 24.55 8.50
N PRO A 227 -30.51 24.93 7.89
CA PRO A 227 -30.57 25.44 6.51
C PRO A 227 -29.65 26.65 6.25
N ASP A 228 -29.39 27.43 7.29
CA ASP A 228 -28.56 28.66 7.21
C ASP A 228 -27.06 28.38 7.47
N ALA A 229 -26.71 27.21 7.96
CA ALA A 229 -25.32 26.83 8.14
C ALA A 229 -24.61 26.62 6.76
N PRO A 230 -23.32 26.95 6.63
CA PRO A 230 -22.60 26.75 5.39
C PRO A 230 -22.40 25.28 5.08
N LEU A 231 -22.42 24.93 3.80
CA LEU A 231 -21.92 23.63 3.32
C LEU A 231 -20.43 23.50 3.65
N ALA A 232 -19.99 22.27 3.92
CA ALA A 232 -18.62 21.99 4.33
C ALA A 232 -17.58 22.43 3.31
N ASN A 233 -17.89 22.31 2.01
CA ASN A 233 -17.01 22.78 0.92
C ASN A 233 -17.85 23.05 -0.35
N TRP A 234 -17.20 23.52 -1.43
CA TRP A 234 -17.86 23.74 -2.73
C TRP A 234 -18.33 22.41 -3.33
N LEU A 235 -17.46 21.40 -3.29
CA LEU A 235 -17.78 20.00 -3.61
C LEU A 235 -17.33 19.13 -2.43
N ALA A 236 -18.23 18.33 -1.89
CA ALA A 236 -17.91 17.34 -0.86
C ALA A 236 -18.30 15.94 -1.37
N LEU A 237 -17.31 15.06 -1.44
CA LEU A 237 -17.45 13.67 -1.89
C LEU A 237 -17.34 12.75 -0.69
N ASN A 238 -18.38 11.95 -0.44
CA ASN A 238 -18.40 10.95 0.61
C ASN A 238 -18.63 9.56 0.00
N GLY A 239 -17.59 8.73 0.07
CA GLY A 239 -17.62 7.35 -0.41
C GLY A 239 -17.86 6.36 0.72
N ARG A 240 -18.71 5.36 0.47
CA ARG A 240 -18.96 4.25 1.38
C ARG A 240 -19.31 2.98 0.62
N ILE A 241 -19.08 1.85 1.26
CA ILE A 241 -19.55 0.54 0.77
C ILE A 241 -20.63 0.04 1.70
N TYR A 242 -21.77 -0.29 1.11
CA TYR A 242 -22.92 -0.87 1.81
C TYR A 242 -23.63 -1.86 0.88
N GLY A 243 -24.01 -3.03 1.40
CA GLY A 243 -24.58 -4.11 0.59
C GLY A 243 -23.65 -4.64 -0.49
N GLY A 244 -22.32 -4.53 -0.27
CA GLY A 244 -21.30 -4.93 -1.25
C GLY A 244 -21.10 -3.94 -2.40
N GLU A 245 -21.78 -2.81 -2.44
CA GLU A 245 -21.71 -1.80 -3.50
C GLU A 245 -21.03 -0.51 -3.03
N LEU A 246 -20.10 0.03 -3.82
CA LEU A 246 -19.52 1.34 -3.59
C LEU A 246 -20.49 2.42 -4.04
N ARG A 247 -20.80 3.34 -3.16
CA ARG A 247 -21.54 4.56 -3.47
C ARG A 247 -20.75 5.79 -3.07
N ILE A 248 -20.75 6.79 -3.96
CA ILE A 248 -20.10 8.09 -3.72
C ILE A 248 -21.13 9.18 -3.95
N ASP A 249 -21.43 9.89 -2.90
CA ASP A 249 -22.36 11.03 -2.90
C ASP A 249 -21.57 12.33 -3.04
N TRP A 250 -21.97 13.16 -4.01
CA TRP A 250 -21.39 14.47 -4.33
C TRP A 250 -22.34 15.55 -3.87
N SER A 251 -21.97 16.29 -2.83
CA SER A 251 -22.78 17.38 -2.27
C SER A 251 -22.21 18.74 -2.68
N PHE A 252 -23.07 19.68 -3.05
CA PHE A 252 -22.69 21.01 -3.55
C PHE A 252 -23.85 22.00 -3.41
N SER A 253 -23.57 23.32 -3.59
CA SER A 253 -24.61 24.34 -3.71
C SER A 253 -25.14 24.42 -5.14
N GLY A 254 -26.49 24.36 -5.30
CA GLY A 254 -27.16 24.57 -6.58
C GLY A 254 -27.03 26.00 -7.13
N GLU A 255 -26.65 26.97 -6.29
CA GLU A 255 -26.32 28.35 -6.73
C GLU A 255 -24.95 28.42 -7.42
N ARG A 256 -24.06 27.48 -7.10
CA ARG A 256 -22.68 27.44 -7.66
C ARG A 256 -22.54 26.50 -8.84
N PHE A 257 -23.28 25.39 -8.86
CA PHE A 257 -23.14 24.40 -9.88
C PHE A 257 -24.49 23.90 -10.40
N GLU A 258 -24.57 23.64 -11.71
CA GLU A 258 -25.70 22.92 -12.30
C GLU A 258 -25.64 21.45 -11.92
N ILE A 259 -26.79 20.89 -11.52
CA ILE A 259 -26.94 19.45 -11.18
C ILE A 259 -26.44 18.57 -12.32
N ALA A 260 -26.82 18.89 -13.58
CA ALA A 260 -26.42 18.12 -14.74
C ALA A 260 -24.90 18.13 -14.99
N SER A 261 -24.21 19.21 -14.62
CA SER A 261 -22.75 19.32 -14.75
C SER A 261 -22.04 18.44 -13.73
N ILE A 262 -22.49 18.45 -12.47
CA ILE A 262 -21.90 17.60 -11.43
C ILE A 262 -22.30 16.12 -11.66
N GLN A 263 -23.49 15.82 -12.19
CA GLN A 263 -23.86 14.44 -12.56
C GLN A 263 -22.90 13.90 -13.64
N ARG A 264 -22.61 14.67 -14.70
CA ARG A 264 -21.63 14.27 -15.73
C ARG A 264 -20.23 14.04 -15.13
N LEU A 265 -19.82 14.85 -14.17
CA LEU A 265 -18.55 14.70 -13.48
C LEU A 265 -18.53 13.43 -12.63
N ALA A 266 -19.61 13.11 -11.92
CA ALA A 266 -19.78 11.90 -11.15
C ALA A 266 -19.79 10.63 -12.03
N ASP A 267 -20.48 10.69 -13.19
CA ASP A 267 -20.47 9.60 -14.17
C ASP A 267 -19.06 9.39 -14.75
N ALA A 268 -18.34 10.45 -15.10
CA ALA A 268 -16.96 10.38 -15.57
C ALA A 268 -16.01 9.78 -14.51
N TYR A 269 -16.27 10.07 -13.25
CA TYR A 269 -15.51 9.48 -12.14
C TYR A 269 -15.74 7.96 -12.01
N ARG A 270 -17.00 7.53 -12.09
CA ARG A 270 -17.34 6.09 -12.13
C ARG A 270 -16.64 5.40 -13.30
N ASP A 271 -16.70 5.97 -14.50
CA ASP A 271 -16.13 5.38 -15.70
C ASP A 271 -14.59 5.31 -15.61
N GLU A 272 -13.96 6.30 -14.99
CA GLU A 272 -12.52 6.29 -14.72
C GLU A 272 -12.14 5.21 -13.70
N LEU A 273 -12.95 4.99 -12.64
CA LEU A 273 -12.74 3.90 -11.69
C LEU A 273 -12.82 2.54 -12.38
N LEU A 274 -13.80 2.33 -13.24
CA LEU A 274 -13.93 1.09 -14.01
C LEU A 274 -12.72 0.87 -14.93
N ALA A 275 -12.21 1.93 -15.56
CA ALA A 275 -11.01 1.87 -16.40
C ALA A 275 -9.75 1.51 -15.57
N LEU A 276 -9.60 2.08 -14.37
CA LEU A 276 -8.51 1.76 -13.44
C LEU A 276 -8.57 0.30 -12.97
N ILE A 277 -9.76 -0.19 -12.59
CA ILE A 277 -9.98 -1.58 -12.19
C ILE A 277 -9.61 -2.53 -13.34
N ALA A 278 -10.11 -2.26 -14.54
CA ALA A 278 -9.81 -3.07 -15.73
C ALA A 278 -8.30 -3.09 -16.02
N HIS A 279 -7.63 -1.94 -15.93
CA HIS A 279 -6.18 -1.83 -16.11
C HIS A 279 -5.40 -2.67 -15.08
N CYS A 280 -5.77 -2.62 -13.79
CA CYS A 280 -5.09 -3.36 -12.73
C CYS A 280 -5.24 -4.89 -12.86
N ARG A 281 -6.20 -5.39 -13.64
CA ARG A 281 -6.49 -6.83 -13.78
C ARG A 281 -5.78 -7.50 -14.95
N VAL A 282 -5.09 -6.75 -15.78
CA VAL A 282 -4.28 -7.31 -16.87
C VAL A 282 -2.82 -7.44 -16.45
N ALA A 283 -2.08 -8.36 -17.08
CA ALA A 283 -0.67 -8.63 -16.71
C ALA A 283 0.23 -7.40 -16.86
N GLU A 284 -0.02 -6.59 -17.89
CA GLU A 284 0.70 -5.35 -18.15
C GLU A 284 0.33 -4.21 -17.17
N GLY A 285 -0.79 -4.37 -16.48
CA GLY A 285 -1.30 -3.43 -15.47
C GLY A 285 -0.69 -3.66 -14.08
N GLN A 286 0.62 -3.91 -14.00
CA GLN A 286 1.33 -4.12 -12.73
C GLN A 286 2.54 -3.21 -12.62
N GLY A 287 2.92 -2.84 -11.40
CA GLY A 287 4.08 -1.99 -11.20
C GLY A 287 4.50 -1.84 -9.75
N LEU A 288 5.75 -1.44 -9.59
CA LEU A 288 6.39 -1.17 -8.30
C LEU A 288 6.66 0.32 -8.18
N THR A 289 6.72 0.80 -6.95
CA THR A 289 7.03 2.19 -6.64
C THR A 289 8.10 2.30 -5.54
N PRO A 290 8.82 3.42 -5.41
CA PRO A 290 9.86 3.60 -4.40
C PRO A 290 9.41 3.31 -2.98
N SER A 291 8.18 3.66 -2.62
CA SER A 291 7.62 3.43 -1.28
C SER A 291 7.40 1.95 -0.94
N ASP A 292 7.44 1.05 -1.94
CA ASP A 292 7.36 -0.39 -1.71
C ASP A 292 8.68 -0.94 -1.11
N PHE A 293 9.80 -0.25 -1.37
CA PHE A 293 11.15 -0.68 -0.98
C PHE A 293 11.97 0.47 -0.38
N PRO A 294 11.59 1.01 0.77
CA PRO A 294 12.20 2.22 1.33
C PRO A 294 13.69 2.06 1.64
N LEU A 295 14.15 0.84 1.91
CA LEU A 295 15.57 0.55 2.18
C LEU A 295 16.41 0.56 0.91
N ALA A 296 15.84 0.22 -0.24
CA ALA A 296 16.56 0.18 -1.52
C ALA A 296 16.91 1.59 -2.03
N ARG A 297 16.18 2.63 -1.62
CA ARG A 297 16.39 4.03 -2.02
C ARG A 297 16.47 4.25 -3.52
N LEU A 298 15.67 3.49 -4.27
CA LEU A 298 15.58 3.61 -5.73
C LEU A 298 14.56 4.68 -6.11
N ASP A 299 14.83 5.38 -7.19
CA ASP A 299 13.81 6.19 -7.87
C ASP A 299 12.94 5.31 -8.82
N GLN A 300 11.85 5.88 -9.33
CA GLN A 300 10.94 5.16 -10.21
C GLN A 300 11.62 4.68 -11.50
N ALA A 301 12.53 5.48 -12.05
CA ALA A 301 13.21 5.14 -13.30
C ALA A 301 14.12 3.91 -13.15
N ARG A 302 14.77 3.77 -11.99
CA ARG A 302 15.59 2.59 -11.66
C ARG A 302 14.73 1.36 -11.37
N LEU A 303 13.61 1.54 -10.66
CA LEU A 303 12.64 0.45 -10.43
C LEU A 303 12.04 -0.09 -11.72
N ASP A 304 11.74 0.79 -12.67
CA ASP A 304 11.20 0.38 -13.98
C ASP A 304 12.23 -0.35 -14.86
N GLN A 305 13.53 -0.33 -14.49
CA GLN A 305 14.62 -1.06 -15.14
C GLN A 305 14.97 -2.39 -14.46
N LEU A 306 14.23 -2.81 -13.44
CA LEU A 306 14.45 -4.13 -12.84
C LEU A 306 14.28 -5.22 -13.89
N PRO A 307 15.21 -6.19 -13.98
CA PRO A 307 15.13 -7.31 -14.93
C PRO A 307 14.12 -8.39 -14.48
N LEU A 308 13.09 -8.01 -13.71
CA LEU A 308 12.11 -8.87 -13.07
C LEU A 308 10.72 -8.31 -13.26
N ALA A 309 9.75 -9.19 -13.44
CA ALA A 309 8.35 -8.76 -13.44
C ALA A 309 7.92 -8.29 -12.04
N PRO A 310 7.10 -7.24 -11.93
CA PRO A 310 6.62 -6.72 -10.63
C PRO A 310 5.97 -7.77 -9.73
N CYS A 311 5.29 -8.74 -10.35
CA CYS A 311 4.64 -9.85 -9.62
C CYS A 311 5.62 -10.88 -9.03
N GLU A 312 6.86 -10.92 -9.48
CA GLU A 312 7.89 -11.85 -8.99
C GLU A 312 8.64 -11.31 -7.77
N VAL A 313 8.66 -9.99 -7.59
CA VAL A 313 9.41 -9.33 -6.51
C VAL A 313 8.57 -9.30 -5.23
N GLU A 314 9.10 -9.79 -4.12
CA GLU A 314 8.55 -9.61 -2.77
C GLU A 314 9.14 -8.38 -2.11
N ASP A 315 10.46 -8.32 -2.00
CA ASP A 315 11.18 -7.22 -1.37
C ASP A 315 12.52 -6.95 -2.06
N LEU A 316 13.04 -5.73 -1.82
CA LEU A 316 14.33 -5.23 -2.32
C LEU A 316 15.03 -4.42 -1.22
N TYR A 317 16.29 -4.73 -0.97
CA TYR A 317 17.11 -3.96 -0.02
C TYR A 317 18.61 -4.08 -0.33
N PRO A 318 19.46 -3.14 0.16
CA PRO A 318 20.89 -3.21 -0.06
C PRO A 318 21.53 -4.39 0.68
N LEU A 319 22.62 -4.90 0.13
CA LEU A 319 23.42 -5.93 0.78
C LEU A 319 24.05 -5.40 2.06
N SER A 320 24.19 -6.29 3.05
CA SER A 320 25.07 -6.03 4.20
C SER A 320 26.53 -5.91 3.77
N PRO A 321 27.40 -5.25 4.54
CA PRO A 321 28.83 -5.15 4.22
C PRO A 321 29.49 -6.51 3.99
N MET A 322 29.09 -7.53 4.74
CA MET A 322 29.62 -8.89 4.58
C MET A 322 29.18 -9.50 3.25
N GLN A 323 27.89 -9.41 2.89
CA GLN A 323 27.36 -9.88 1.61
C GLN A 323 28.04 -9.16 0.43
N GLN A 324 28.28 -7.84 0.55
CA GLN A 324 29.03 -7.09 -0.49
C GLN A 324 30.44 -7.63 -0.68
N GLY A 325 31.14 -7.94 0.42
CA GLY A 325 32.46 -8.56 0.38
C GLY A 325 32.43 -9.93 -0.27
N MET A 326 31.50 -10.80 0.09
CA MET A 326 31.35 -12.13 -0.50
C MET A 326 31.00 -12.06 -2.00
N LEU A 327 30.05 -11.20 -2.37
CA LEU A 327 29.70 -10.99 -3.78
C LEU A 327 30.91 -10.51 -4.60
N PHE A 328 31.68 -9.54 -4.06
CA PHE A 328 32.87 -9.04 -4.73
C PHE A 328 33.88 -10.18 -4.95
N HIS A 329 34.17 -10.98 -3.92
CA HIS A 329 35.09 -12.13 -4.06
C HIS A 329 34.58 -13.16 -5.07
N SER A 330 33.30 -13.50 -5.04
CA SER A 330 32.71 -14.45 -6.00
C SER A 330 32.78 -13.96 -7.45
N LEU A 331 32.75 -12.65 -7.68
CA LEU A 331 32.85 -12.07 -9.03
C LEU A 331 34.28 -11.93 -9.54
N TYR A 332 35.25 -11.73 -8.63
CA TYR A 332 36.65 -11.52 -9.01
C TYR A 332 37.51 -12.79 -9.02
N GLN A 333 37.19 -13.76 -8.18
CA GLN A 333 37.89 -15.04 -8.15
C GLN A 333 37.20 -16.02 -9.10
N GLN A 334 37.87 -16.36 -10.18
CA GLN A 334 37.37 -17.31 -11.21
C GLN A 334 37.43 -18.79 -10.76
N GLU A 335 37.91 -19.08 -9.56
CA GLU A 335 37.89 -20.45 -9.02
C GLU A 335 36.50 -20.70 -8.41
N ALA A 336 35.68 -21.46 -9.13
CA ALA A 336 34.36 -21.87 -8.67
C ALA A 336 34.49 -22.71 -7.40
N GLY A 337 33.92 -22.24 -6.28
CA GLY A 337 33.76 -23.09 -5.10
C GLY A 337 34.01 -22.49 -3.73
N ASP A 338 34.58 -21.26 -3.61
CA ASP A 338 35.01 -20.72 -2.31
C ASP A 338 33.88 -20.51 -1.28
N TYR A 339 32.64 -20.36 -1.70
CA TYR A 339 31.47 -20.15 -0.83
C TYR A 339 30.39 -21.22 -1.00
N ILE A 340 30.72 -22.37 -1.61
CA ILE A 340 29.77 -23.45 -1.78
C ILE A 340 29.93 -24.43 -0.64
N ASN A 341 28.86 -24.61 0.12
CA ASN A 341 28.79 -25.60 1.16
C ASN A 341 28.01 -26.84 0.70
N GLN A 342 28.44 -28.00 1.14
CA GLN A 342 27.75 -29.25 0.89
C GLN A 342 27.54 -30.04 2.18
N LEU A 343 26.30 -30.47 2.40
CA LEU A 343 25.95 -31.47 3.41
C LEU A 343 25.62 -32.79 2.71
N ARG A 344 26.28 -33.88 3.15
CA ARG A 344 26.02 -35.23 2.65
C ARG A 344 25.61 -36.10 3.83
N VAL A 345 24.47 -36.75 3.73
CA VAL A 345 23.95 -37.61 4.81
C VAL A 345 23.18 -38.79 4.23
N ASP A 346 23.29 -39.95 4.89
CA ASP A 346 22.43 -41.10 4.63
C ASP A 346 21.19 -41.01 5.52
N VAL A 347 20.03 -41.27 4.93
CA VAL A 347 18.73 -41.19 5.60
C VAL A 347 17.94 -42.45 5.30
N ASP A 348 17.46 -43.13 6.36
CA ASP A 348 16.61 -44.31 6.25
C ASP A 348 15.13 -43.89 6.38
N GLY A 349 14.25 -44.59 5.65
CA GLY A 349 12.80 -44.41 5.73
C GLY A 349 12.29 -43.07 5.20
N LEU A 350 13.04 -42.37 4.35
CA LEU A 350 12.65 -41.08 3.80
C LEU A 350 11.62 -41.24 2.68
N HIS A 351 10.54 -40.44 2.71
CA HIS A 351 9.57 -40.40 1.64
C HIS A 351 9.86 -39.14 0.74
N PRO A 352 10.36 -39.35 -0.50
CA PRO A 352 10.86 -38.25 -1.34
C PRO A 352 9.86 -37.10 -1.56
N GLU A 353 8.58 -37.42 -1.84
CA GLU A 353 7.57 -36.42 -2.09
C GLU A 353 7.26 -35.58 -0.84
N SER A 354 7.19 -36.21 0.33
CA SER A 354 6.99 -35.49 1.60
C SER A 354 8.19 -34.62 1.95
N PHE A 355 9.40 -35.09 1.65
CA PHE A 355 10.63 -34.33 1.85
C PHE A 355 10.68 -33.10 0.91
N ARG A 356 10.36 -33.30 -0.36
CA ARG A 356 10.23 -32.17 -1.32
C ARG A 356 9.18 -31.14 -0.86
N ALA A 357 8.00 -31.61 -0.43
CA ALA A 357 6.94 -30.72 0.05
C ALA A 357 7.36 -29.92 1.30
N ALA A 358 8.10 -30.56 2.23
CA ALA A 358 8.63 -29.88 3.42
C ALA A 358 9.66 -28.78 3.05
N TRP A 359 10.56 -29.06 2.09
CA TRP A 359 11.49 -28.05 1.60
C TRP A 359 10.80 -26.94 0.84
N GLN A 360 9.77 -27.24 0.03
CA GLN A 360 8.97 -26.19 -0.63
C GLN A 360 8.29 -25.29 0.41
N ALA A 361 7.70 -25.88 1.45
CA ALA A 361 7.10 -25.09 2.54
C ALA A 361 8.15 -24.23 3.27
N ALA A 362 9.38 -24.72 3.46
CA ALA A 362 10.46 -23.91 4.03
C ALA A 362 10.87 -22.74 3.11
N LEU A 363 10.94 -22.97 1.78
CA LEU A 363 11.19 -21.89 0.82
C LEU A 363 10.08 -20.84 0.83
N ASP A 364 8.84 -21.28 0.91
CA ASP A 364 7.68 -20.39 0.92
C ASP A 364 7.64 -19.52 2.19
N GLU A 365 8.06 -20.05 3.34
CA GLU A 365 8.05 -19.37 4.64
C GLU A 365 9.26 -18.45 4.85
N HIS A 366 10.44 -18.81 4.30
CA HIS A 366 11.70 -18.12 4.61
C HIS A 366 12.24 -17.31 3.44
N ASP A 367 12.15 -15.99 3.53
CA ASP A 367 12.59 -15.02 2.52
C ASP A 367 14.06 -15.21 2.11
N VAL A 368 14.93 -15.53 3.06
CA VAL A 368 16.36 -15.76 2.79
C VAL A 368 16.61 -16.89 1.79
N LEU A 369 15.75 -17.91 1.76
CA LEU A 369 15.85 -19.03 0.83
C LEU A 369 15.33 -18.69 -0.58
N ARG A 370 14.60 -17.59 -0.71
CA ARG A 370 14.05 -17.06 -1.98
C ARG A 370 14.82 -15.84 -2.49
N SER A 371 16.01 -15.59 -1.93
CA SER A 371 16.79 -14.41 -2.25
C SER A 371 17.84 -14.65 -3.32
N GLY A 372 18.00 -13.68 -4.20
CA GLY A 372 19.08 -13.54 -5.17
C GLY A 372 19.67 -12.14 -5.11
N PHE A 373 20.65 -11.83 -5.96
CA PHE A 373 21.37 -10.57 -5.92
C PHE A 373 21.35 -9.89 -7.29
N LEU A 374 21.26 -8.57 -7.28
CA LEU A 374 21.33 -7.73 -8.48
C LEU A 374 22.50 -6.75 -8.32
N TRP A 375 23.51 -6.85 -9.19
CA TRP A 375 24.71 -5.99 -9.15
C TRP A 375 25.10 -5.40 -10.50
N GLN A 376 24.34 -5.72 -11.54
CA GLN A 376 24.57 -5.25 -12.90
C GLN A 376 23.52 -4.24 -13.34
N GLY A 377 23.84 -3.42 -14.35
CA GLY A 377 22.89 -2.48 -14.96
C GLY A 377 22.85 -1.12 -14.27
N ALA A 378 21.66 -0.60 -14.01
CA ALA A 378 21.43 0.77 -13.52
C ALA A 378 21.63 0.95 -12.00
N PHE A 379 22.08 -0.08 -11.28
CA PHE A 379 22.19 -0.03 -9.81
C PHE A 379 23.59 0.42 -9.37
N GLU A 380 23.66 1.53 -8.63
CA GLU A 380 24.93 2.05 -8.08
C GLU A 380 25.48 1.15 -6.96
N THR A 381 24.59 0.50 -6.23
CA THR A 381 24.90 -0.44 -5.15
C THR A 381 24.19 -1.76 -5.40
N PRO A 382 24.86 -2.89 -5.14
CA PRO A 382 24.21 -4.21 -5.24
C PRO A 382 23.00 -4.30 -4.33
N LEU A 383 21.95 -4.97 -4.80
CA LEU A 383 20.71 -5.20 -4.11
C LEU A 383 20.46 -6.68 -3.91
N GLN A 384 19.88 -7.04 -2.80
CA GLN A 384 19.25 -8.34 -2.58
C GLN A 384 17.79 -8.23 -3.00
N VAL A 385 17.34 -9.17 -3.81
CA VAL A 385 15.94 -9.32 -4.21
C VAL A 385 15.35 -10.57 -3.58
N VAL A 386 14.21 -10.42 -2.92
CA VAL A 386 13.40 -11.55 -2.45
C VAL A 386 12.36 -11.85 -3.52
N ARG A 387 12.34 -13.09 -4.01
CA ARG A 387 11.33 -13.56 -4.97
C ARG A 387 10.05 -13.96 -4.22
N LYS A 388 8.88 -13.68 -4.78
CA LYS A 388 7.60 -14.10 -4.18
C LYS A 388 7.44 -15.61 -4.15
N ARG A 389 7.90 -16.27 -5.20
CA ARG A 389 7.84 -17.75 -5.33
C ARG A 389 9.06 -18.26 -6.03
N VAL A 390 9.57 -19.37 -5.54
CA VAL A 390 10.61 -20.16 -6.19
C VAL A 390 10.26 -21.64 -6.00
N GLU A 391 10.61 -22.46 -6.97
CA GLU A 391 10.47 -23.90 -6.83
C GLU A 391 11.75 -24.49 -6.24
N VAL A 392 11.60 -25.44 -5.33
CA VAL A 392 12.76 -26.15 -4.77
C VAL A 392 13.46 -26.97 -5.86
N PRO A 393 14.76 -26.73 -6.15
CA PRO A 393 15.52 -27.55 -7.07
C PRO A 393 15.78 -28.90 -6.42
N PHE A 394 14.97 -29.89 -6.76
CA PHE A 394 14.97 -31.22 -6.16
C PHE A 394 15.02 -32.29 -7.23
N SER A 395 16.00 -33.17 -7.15
CA SER A 395 16.14 -34.33 -8.02
C SER A 395 16.26 -35.64 -7.25
N VAL A 396 15.70 -36.70 -7.81
CA VAL A 396 15.77 -38.04 -7.24
C VAL A 396 16.41 -38.98 -8.26
N LEU A 397 17.48 -39.68 -7.85
CA LEU A 397 18.19 -40.68 -8.64
C LEU A 397 18.02 -42.07 -7.99
N ASP A 398 17.81 -43.09 -8.81
CA ASP A 398 17.75 -44.48 -8.32
C ASP A 398 19.04 -45.22 -8.72
N TRP A 399 19.90 -45.49 -7.73
CA TRP A 399 21.18 -46.15 -7.90
C TRP A 399 21.26 -47.46 -7.10
N ARG A 400 20.14 -48.08 -6.81
CA ARG A 400 20.11 -49.38 -6.13
C ARG A 400 20.87 -50.43 -6.94
N GLY A 401 21.67 -51.24 -6.26
CA GLY A 401 22.44 -52.30 -6.88
C GLY A 401 23.67 -51.89 -7.70
N ARG A 402 24.05 -50.59 -7.62
CA ARG A 402 25.25 -50.07 -8.27
C ARG A 402 26.51 -50.54 -7.54
N GLU A 403 27.47 -51.20 -8.25
CA GLU A 403 28.69 -51.76 -7.65
C GLU A 403 29.69 -50.66 -7.22
N ASP A 404 29.77 -49.55 -7.97
CA ASP A 404 30.68 -48.43 -7.71
C ASP A 404 30.03 -47.28 -6.93
N LEU A 405 29.02 -47.57 -6.09
CA LEU A 405 28.15 -46.58 -5.46
C LEU A 405 28.91 -45.47 -4.75
N ALA A 406 29.92 -45.78 -3.93
CA ALA A 406 30.65 -44.77 -3.17
C ALA A 406 31.40 -43.78 -4.08
N ALA A 407 32.11 -44.29 -5.09
CA ALA A 407 32.83 -43.44 -6.04
C ALA A 407 31.87 -42.57 -6.88
N ALA A 408 30.74 -43.14 -7.28
CA ALA A 408 29.72 -42.41 -8.02
C ALA A 408 29.07 -41.30 -7.19
N LEU A 409 28.80 -41.50 -5.89
CA LEU A 409 28.30 -40.48 -4.99
C LEU A 409 29.31 -39.36 -4.80
N ASP A 410 30.62 -39.69 -4.71
CA ASP A 410 31.68 -38.67 -4.62
C ASP A 410 31.79 -37.85 -5.90
N GLU A 411 31.70 -38.48 -7.06
CA GLU A 411 31.71 -37.78 -8.36
C GLU A 411 30.48 -36.89 -8.53
N LEU A 412 29.29 -37.35 -8.16
CA LEU A 412 28.06 -36.58 -8.19
C LEU A 412 28.17 -35.33 -7.28
N ALA A 413 28.61 -35.54 -6.04
CA ALA A 413 28.77 -34.42 -5.08
C ALA A 413 29.82 -33.42 -5.58
N ALA A 414 30.95 -33.86 -6.10
CA ALA A 414 31.94 -32.99 -6.71
C ALA A 414 31.41 -32.28 -7.96
N GLY A 415 30.55 -32.94 -8.75
CA GLY A 415 29.86 -32.36 -9.89
C GLY A 415 28.91 -31.21 -9.44
N GLU A 416 28.05 -31.47 -8.46
CA GLU A 416 27.14 -30.47 -7.89
C GLU A 416 27.88 -29.26 -7.31
N GLY A 417 29.03 -29.48 -6.64
CA GLY A 417 29.86 -28.38 -6.14
C GLY A 417 30.46 -27.52 -7.27
N ARG A 418 30.92 -28.17 -8.36
CA ARG A 418 31.49 -27.43 -9.51
C ARG A 418 30.48 -26.64 -10.33
N LEU A 419 29.20 -27.01 -10.31
CA LEU A 419 28.15 -26.25 -11.01
C LEU A 419 27.98 -24.81 -10.50
N GLY A 420 28.33 -24.55 -9.24
CA GLY A 420 28.14 -23.23 -8.64
C GLY A 420 26.67 -22.79 -8.60
N PHE A 421 26.47 -21.50 -8.43
CA PHE A 421 25.17 -20.82 -8.47
C PHE A 421 25.26 -19.54 -9.31
N ASP A 422 24.24 -19.28 -10.10
CA ASP A 422 24.00 -17.93 -10.59
C ASP A 422 23.40 -17.12 -9.43
N LEU A 423 24.18 -16.21 -8.88
CA LEU A 423 23.78 -15.41 -7.74
C LEU A 423 22.58 -14.49 -8.02
N SER A 424 22.23 -14.25 -9.29
CA SER A 424 21.04 -13.49 -9.66
C SER A 424 19.74 -14.30 -9.62
N GLU A 425 19.85 -15.64 -9.57
CA GLU A 425 18.71 -16.54 -9.62
C GLU A 425 18.48 -17.25 -8.28
N ALA A 426 17.29 -17.05 -7.69
CA ALA A 426 16.89 -17.78 -6.49
C ALA A 426 16.19 -19.10 -6.87
N PRO A 427 16.32 -20.15 -6.06
CA PRO A 427 17.02 -20.23 -4.78
C PRO A 427 18.50 -20.62 -4.94
N LEU A 428 19.34 -20.16 -4.04
CA LEU A 428 20.77 -20.49 -4.00
C LEU A 428 21.01 -21.79 -3.23
N LEU A 429 20.26 -22.82 -3.58
CA LEU A 429 20.39 -24.17 -3.03
C LEU A 429 19.94 -25.24 -4.03
N ARG A 430 20.46 -26.44 -3.92
CA ARG A 430 20.02 -27.63 -4.67
C ARG A 430 20.00 -28.85 -3.76
N LEU A 431 19.04 -29.74 -4.02
CA LEU A 431 18.85 -31.01 -3.30
C LEU A 431 18.88 -32.15 -4.30
N VAL A 432 19.82 -33.07 -4.10
CA VAL A 432 19.88 -34.32 -4.85
C VAL A 432 19.71 -35.48 -3.87
N LEU A 433 18.70 -36.30 -4.10
CA LEU A 433 18.39 -37.47 -3.31
C LEU A 433 18.68 -38.73 -4.14
N VAL A 434 19.65 -39.53 -3.71
CA VAL A 434 20.04 -40.77 -4.39
C VAL A 434 19.49 -41.93 -3.59
N ARG A 435 18.60 -42.73 -4.19
CA ARG A 435 18.13 -43.98 -3.59
C ARG A 435 19.21 -45.04 -3.72
N THR A 436 19.76 -45.51 -2.58
CA THR A 436 20.88 -46.45 -2.53
C THR A 436 20.43 -47.85 -2.16
N ASP A 437 19.28 -48.00 -1.44
CA ASP A 437 18.65 -49.26 -1.10
C ASP A 437 17.13 -49.10 -1.03
N GLU A 438 16.36 -50.14 -0.69
CA GLU A 438 14.89 -50.11 -0.67
C GLU A 438 14.31 -48.96 0.17
N GLU A 439 14.90 -48.70 1.33
CA GLU A 439 14.47 -47.66 2.26
C GLU A 439 15.58 -46.63 2.59
N ARG A 440 16.75 -46.73 1.95
CA ARG A 440 17.90 -45.86 2.22
C ARG A 440 18.16 -44.91 1.08
N TYR A 441 18.42 -43.64 1.46
CA TYR A 441 18.73 -42.55 0.55
C TYR A 441 20.00 -41.82 0.98
N HIS A 442 20.81 -41.38 0.02
CA HIS A 442 21.91 -40.43 0.23
C HIS A 442 21.48 -39.05 -0.22
N LEU A 443 21.42 -38.10 0.70
CA LEU A 443 21.10 -36.70 0.42
C LEU A 443 22.39 -35.92 0.17
N ILE A 444 22.41 -35.16 -0.94
CA ILE A 444 23.40 -34.12 -1.20
C ILE A 444 22.66 -32.79 -1.21
N TYR A 445 22.91 -31.98 -0.18
CA TYR A 445 22.42 -30.61 -0.09
C TYR A 445 23.59 -29.65 -0.42
N THR A 446 23.43 -28.82 -1.44
CA THR A 446 24.45 -27.85 -1.87
C THR A 446 23.85 -26.46 -1.76
N ASN A 447 24.56 -25.53 -1.10
CA ASN A 447 24.16 -24.13 -0.97
C ASN A 447 25.36 -23.18 -0.98
#